data_07c322f281265f2769519e2a8ff68593
#
_entry.id   07c322f281265f2769519e2a8ff68593
#
_cell.length_a   1.000
_cell.length_b   1.000
_cell.length_c   1.000
_cell.angle_alpha   90.00
_cell.angle_beta   90.00
_cell.angle_gamma   90.00
#
_symmetry.space_group_name_H-M   'P 1'
#
loop_
_entity.id
_entity.type
_entity.pdbx_description
1 polymer ?
#
loop_
_entity_poly.entity_id
_entity_poly.type
_entity_poly.pdbx_seq_one_letter_code
_entity_poly.pdbx_strand_id
1 'polypeptide(L)'
;MLLVVLYHVWIGKVSGGVDVFLFISAFLLSLSFMRKINEGKALNLLAYWTHVFARLLPAAAVVIVLTLAASLTILPALYWNARAVDAQASLFYYQNWNLANGAVNYFAQGISDKSPFQHFWSLSIQGQSFLLWPILFAVAAFLVHRVRFKPVPAAVTVFGTVFMTSFAFSIWETKQISAYAYFDTRTRLWEFAIGTLLAAMTLKWKPHHVRTRVVMGWVGALGLVTCGAVLPVERIYRLNELSLATWRCGPCSPARW
;
A
#
# COMPACT_ATOMS: atom_id res chain seq x y z
N MET A 1 12.22 5.74 4.06
CA MET A 1 11.69 7.05 4.47
C MET A 1 12.46 8.22 3.85
N LEU A 2 13.78 8.35 4.05
CA LEU A 2 14.57 9.45 3.48
C LEU A 2 14.35 9.62 1.96
N LEU A 3 14.34 8.52 1.22
CA LEU A 3 14.14 8.48 -0.23
C LEU A 3 12.77 9.02 -0.64
N VAL A 4 11.72 8.72 0.13
CA VAL A 4 10.36 9.25 -0.09
C VAL A 4 10.32 10.77 0.13
N VAL A 5 10.99 11.27 1.18
CA VAL A 5 11.09 12.71 1.45
C VAL A 5 11.84 13.44 0.34
N LEU A 6 13.01 12.91 -0.07
CA LEU A 6 13.81 13.47 -1.16
C LEU A 6 13.02 13.54 -2.48
N TYR A 7 12.24 12.50 -2.78
CA TYR A 7 11.38 12.47 -3.97
C TYR A 7 10.29 13.53 -3.95
N HIS A 8 9.62 13.70 -2.80
CA HIS A 8 8.55 14.69 -2.68
C HIS A 8 9.07 16.14 -2.70
N VAL A 9 10.23 16.39 -2.09
CA VAL A 9 10.77 17.76 -1.97
C VAL A 9 11.48 18.23 -3.24
N TRP A 10 12.29 17.36 -3.88
CA TRP A 10 13.14 17.78 -5.02
C TRP A 10 12.69 17.29 -6.38
N ILE A 11 12.00 16.15 -6.47
CA ILE A 11 11.68 15.54 -7.77
C ILE A 11 10.20 15.74 -8.14
N GLY A 12 9.35 16.03 -7.15
CA GLY A 12 7.91 16.31 -7.37
C GLY A 12 7.11 15.12 -7.92
N LYS A 13 7.68 13.89 -7.87
CA LYS A 13 7.10 12.69 -8.44
C LYS A 13 6.65 11.75 -7.33
N VAL A 14 5.53 11.05 -7.54
CA VAL A 14 5.10 9.97 -6.66
C VAL A 14 6.03 8.79 -6.90
N SER A 15 6.82 8.42 -5.88
CA SER A 15 7.74 7.29 -5.99
C SER A 15 7.09 6.01 -5.48
N GLY A 16 7.50 4.85 -6.02
CA GLY A 16 7.15 3.52 -5.49
C GLY A 16 7.69 3.24 -4.06
N GLY A 17 8.15 4.28 -3.37
CA GLY A 17 8.68 4.18 -2.00
C GLY A 17 7.65 3.72 -0.97
N VAL A 18 6.36 4.01 -1.21
CA VAL A 18 5.27 3.51 -0.36
C VAL A 18 5.11 2.00 -0.57
N ASP A 19 5.12 1.53 -1.82
CA ASP A 19 4.96 0.12 -2.19
C ASP A 19 6.06 -0.73 -1.56
N VAL A 20 7.31 -0.24 -1.62
CA VAL A 20 8.46 -0.86 -0.94
C VAL A 20 8.28 -0.87 0.58
N PHE A 21 7.76 0.20 1.15
CA PHE A 21 7.50 0.28 2.59
C PHE A 21 6.44 -0.73 3.03
N LEU A 22 5.36 -0.90 2.28
CA LEU A 22 4.32 -1.90 2.52
C LEU A 22 4.90 -3.32 2.42
N PHE A 23 5.68 -3.59 1.37
CA PHE A 23 6.38 -4.86 1.17
C PHE A 23 7.31 -5.22 2.34
N ILE A 24 8.19 -4.30 2.78
CA ILE A 24 9.13 -4.53 3.88
C ILE A 24 8.38 -4.74 5.20
N SER A 25 7.33 -3.97 5.45
CA SER A 25 6.50 -4.10 6.65
C SER A 25 5.87 -5.49 6.73
N ALA A 26 5.32 -5.98 5.62
CA ALA A 26 4.76 -7.32 5.51
C ALA A 26 5.83 -8.41 5.67
N PHE A 27 7.01 -8.24 5.07
CA PHE A 27 8.13 -9.17 5.19
C PHE A 27 8.56 -9.36 6.66
N LEU A 28 8.81 -8.25 7.38
CA LEU A 28 9.25 -8.29 8.78
C LEU A 28 8.17 -8.87 9.71
N LEU A 29 6.91 -8.47 9.50
CA LEU A 29 5.77 -9.01 10.21
C LEU A 29 5.68 -10.53 10.02
N SER A 30 5.76 -10.97 8.78
CA SER A 30 5.61 -12.36 8.38
C SER A 30 6.71 -13.25 8.94
N LEU A 31 7.95 -12.78 9.01
CA LEU A 31 9.04 -13.51 9.65
C LEU A 31 8.71 -13.84 11.12
N SER A 32 8.10 -12.91 11.85
CA SER A 32 7.71 -13.12 13.25
C SER A 32 6.60 -14.18 13.38
N PHE A 33 5.55 -14.08 12.56
CA PHE A 33 4.42 -15.01 12.60
C PHE A 33 4.83 -16.41 12.11
N MET A 34 5.58 -16.49 11.02
CA MET A 34 6.07 -17.76 10.49
C MET A 34 6.95 -18.53 11.48
N ARG A 35 7.81 -17.81 12.22
CA ARG A 35 8.60 -18.44 13.30
C ARG A 35 7.71 -19.04 14.36
N LYS A 36 6.69 -18.32 14.84
CA LYS A 36 5.74 -18.81 15.84
C LYS A 36 4.99 -20.05 15.37
N ILE A 37 4.50 -20.05 14.12
CA ILE A 37 3.80 -21.20 13.52
C ILE A 37 4.76 -22.40 13.41
N ASN A 38 6.00 -22.18 12.99
CA ASN A 38 7.00 -23.22 12.85
C ASN A 38 7.42 -23.84 14.21
N GLU A 39 7.38 -23.03 15.27
CA GLU A 39 7.64 -23.46 16.66
C GLU A 39 6.39 -24.03 17.34
N GLY A 40 5.26 -24.13 16.66
CA GLY A 40 3.98 -24.60 17.23
C GLY A 40 3.39 -23.69 18.30
N LYS A 41 3.85 -22.43 18.40
CA LYS A 41 3.37 -21.45 19.38
C LYS A 41 2.01 -20.88 18.99
N ALA A 42 1.14 -20.67 19.97
CA ALA A 42 -0.15 -20.05 19.76
C ALA A 42 0.01 -18.60 19.28
N LEU A 43 -0.83 -18.21 18.31
CA LEU A 43 -0.89 -16.84 17.82
C LEU A 43 -1.89 -16.04 18.68
N ASN A 44 -1.38 -15.16 19.54
CA ASN A 44 -2.22 -14.24 20.28
C ASN A 44 -2.44 -12.97 19.45
N LEU A 45 -3.55 -12.94 18.69
CA LEU A 45 -3.89 -11.85 17.79
C LEU A 45 -4.20 -10.56 18.56
N LEU A 46 -4.92 -10.67 19.66
CA LEU A 46 -5.31 -9.52 20.47
C LEU A 46 -4.07 -8.80 21.04
N ALA A 47 -3.15 -9.56 21.64
CA ALA A 47 -1.90 -9.00 22.14
C ALA A 47 -1.04 -8.37 21.02
N TYR A 48 -1.09 -8.91 19.81
CA TYR A 48 -0.41 -8.32 18.66
C TYR A 48 -1.05 -6.98 18.29
N TRP A 49 -2.38 -6.93 18.13
CA TRP A 49 -3.08 -5.69 17.75
C TRP A 49 -2.92 -4.60 18.79
N THR A 50 -3.09 -4.92 20.09
CA THR A 50 -2.87 -3.93 21.16
C THR A 50 -1.47 -3.37 21.14
N HIS A 51 -0.44 -4.22 20.91
CA HIS A 51 0.95 -3.77 20.84
C HIS A 51 1.22 -2.86 19.61
N VAL A 52 0.68 -3.20 18.44
CA VAL A 52 0.88 -2.42 17.21
C VAL A 52 0.18 -1.08 17.32
N PHE A 53 -1.10 -1.07 17.70
CA PHE A 53 -1.88 0.16 17.75
C PHE A 53 -1.50 1.06 18.93
N ALA A 54 -1.04 0.51 20.05
CA ALA A 54 -0.46 1.29 21.14
C ALA A 54 0.79 2.09 20.73
N ARG A 55 1.50 1.63 19.69
CA ARG A 55 2.66 2.36 19.14
C ARG A 55 2.27 3.35 18.03
N LEU A 56 1.29 3.02 17.22
CA LEU A 56 0.94 3.82 16.04
C LEU A 56 -0.04 4.94 16.38
N LEU A 57 -1.06 4.67 17.20
CA LEU A 57 -2.12 5.64 17.49
C LEU A 57 -1.64 6.91 18.18
N PRO A 58 -0.75 6.89 19.20
CA PRO A 58 -0.33 8.14 19.84
C PRO A 58 0.37 9.09 18.90
N ALA A 59 1.29 8.58 18.07
CA ALA A 59 2.01 9.41 17.11
C ALA A 59 1.06 9.94 16.01
N ALA A 60 0.17 9.10 15.50
CA ALA A 60 -0.84 9.51 14.53
C ALA A 60 -1.79 10.57 15.12
N ALA A 61 -2.28 10.37 16.34
CA ALA A 61 -3.17 11.30 17.03
C ALA A 61 -2.55 12.69 17.21
N VAL A 62 -1.28 12.76 17.66
CA VAL A 62 -0.56 14.03 17.79
C VAL A 62 -0.48 14.76 16.44
N VAL A 63 -0.08 14.06 15.37
CA VAL A 63 0.01 14.66 14.03
C VAL A 63 -1.37 15.11 13.55
N ILE A 64 -2.41 14.31 13.74
CA ILE A 64 -3.79 14.64 13.34
C ILE A 64 -4.28 15.89 14.06
N VAL A 65 -4.11 15.96 15.40
CA VAL A 65 -4.55 17.12 16.20
C VAL A 65 -3.81 18.38 15.77
N LEU A 66 -2.49 18.33 15.63
CA LEU A 66 -1.69 19.48 15.20
C LEU A 66 -2.05 19.94 13.77
N THR A 67 -2.23 19.00 12.85
CA THR A 67 -2.61 19.31 11.47
C THR A 67 -4.03 19.90 11.40
N LEU A 68 -4.96 19.36 12.18
CA LEU A 68 -6.32 19.89 12.26
C LEU A 68 -6.34 21.30 12.87
N ALA A 69 -5.64 21.52 13.97
CA ALA A 69 -5.52 22.83 14.59
C ALA A 69 -4.92 23.87 13.62
N ALA A 70 -3.82 23.51 12.94
CA ALA A 70 -3.23 24.36 11.90
C ALA A 70 -4.20 24.62 10.73
N SER A 71 -4.96 23.62 10.31
CA SER A 71 -5.95 23.79 9.24
C SER A 71 -7.08 24.74 9.64
N LEU A 72 -7.56 24.67 10.88
CA LEU A 72 -8.62 25.55 11.39
C LEU A 72 -8.15 27.00 11.55
N THR A 73 -6.85 27.24 11.73
CA THR A 73 -6.29 28.61 11.87
C THR A 73 -5.87 29.22 10.54
N ILE A 74 -5.44 28.42 9.57
CA ILE A 74 -4.86 28.89 8.32
C ILE A 74 -5.89 28.89 7.17
N LEU A 75 -6.82 27.88 7.15
CA LEU A 75 -7.77 27.73 6.07
C LEU A 75 -9.09 28.47 6.33
N PRO A 76 -9.75 28.97 5.27
CA PRO A 76 -11.10 29.52 5.38
C PRO A 76 -12.10 28.52 5.97
N ALA A 77 -13.13 29.03 6.67
CA ALA A 77 -14.15 28.22 7.33
C ALA A 77 -14.89 27.25 6.38
N LEU A 78 -14.94 27.56 5.10
CA LEU A 78 -15.51 26.68 4.07
C LEU A 78 -14.89 25.27 4.04
N TYR A 79 -13.59 25.16 4.40
CA TYR A 79 -12.84 23.89 4.37
C TYR A 79 -12.88 23.12 5.68
N TRP A 80 -13.35 23.70 6.78
CA TRP A 80 -13.23 23.11 8.11
C TRP A 80 -13.94 21.77 8.23
N ASN A 81 -15.16 21.66 7.70
CA ASN A 81 -15.91 20.41 7.73
C ASN A 81 -15.19 19.30 6.95
N ALA A 82 -14.67 19.59 5.77
CA ALA A 82 -13.91 18.63 4.98
C ALA A 82 -12.63 18.17 5.72
N ARG A 83 -11.91 19.10 6.38
CA ARG A 83 -10.71 18.75 7.17
C ARG A 83 -11.04 17.93 8.43
N ALA A 84 -12.18 18.17 9.06
CA ALA A 84 -12.64 17.36 10.19
C ALA A 84 -12.97 15.93 9.75
N VAL A 85 -13.61 15.75 8.61
CA VAL A 85 -13.88 14.43 8.01
C VAL A 85 -12.57 13.70 7.67
N ASP A 86 -11.59 14.41 7.07
CA ASP A 86 -10.27 13.85 6.76
C ASP A 86 -9.52 13.43 8.03
N ALA A 87 -9.56 14.26 9.08
CA ALA A 87 -8.95 13.96 10.38
C ALA A 87 -9.57 12.71 11.03
N GLN A 88 -10.91 12.62 11.02
CA GLN A 88 -11.63 11.45 11.50
C GLN A 88 -11.26 10.20 10.69
N ALA A 89 -11.26 10.29 9.37
CA ALA A 89 -10.90 9.18 8.49
C ALA A 89 -9.45 8.72 8.71
N SER A 90 -8.53 9.65 8.98
CA SER A 90 -7.14 9.36 9.30
C SER A 90 -7.00 8.67 10.65
N LEU A 91 -7.73 9.11 11.68
CA LEU A 91 -7.70 8.52 13.02
C LEU A 91 -8.18 7.07 13.04
N PHE A 92 -9.23 6.76 12.26
CA PHE A 92 -9.81 5.42 12.17
C PHE A 92 -9.24 4.57 11.02
N TYR A 93 -8.14 5.00 10.39
CA TYR A 93 -7.44 4.24 9.35
C TYR A 93 -8.31 3.93 8.11
N TYR A 94 -9.20 4.84 7.68
CA TYR A 94 -9.95 4.72 6.44
C TYR A 94 -9.80 5.92 5.49
N GLN A 95 -8.78 6.77 5.69
CA GLN A 95 -8.52 7.94 4.85
C GLN A 95 -8.26 7.57 3.38
N ASN A 96 -7.74 6.40 3.11
CA ASN A 96 -7.56 5.90 1.75
C ASN A 96 -8.90 5.75 1.01
N TRP A 97 -9.95 5.25 1.67
CA TRP A 97 -11.29 5.15 1.09
C TRP A 97 -11.95 6.53 0.92
N ASN A 98 -11.74 7.43 1.86
CA ASN A 98 -12.22 8.80 1.75
C ASN A 98 -11.59 9.50 0.55
N LEU A 99 -10.28 9.35 0.35
CA LEU A 99 -9.58 9.90 -0.81
C LEU A 99 -9.95 9.20 -2.12
N ALA A 100 -10.16 7.88 -2.12
CA ALA A 100 -10.62 7.15 -3.29
C ALA A 100 -11.97 7.70 -3.80
N ASN A 101 -12.93 7.87 -2.90
CA ASN A 101 -14.23 8.43 -3.24
C ASN A 101 -14.12 9.91 -3.68
N GLY A 102 -13.26 10.69 -3.01
CA GLY A 102 -12.97 12.06 -3.39
C GLY A 102 -12.31 12.16 -4.77
N ALA A 103 -11.38 11.26 -5.12
CA ALA A 103 -10.72 11.24 -6.41
C ALA A 103 -11.70 11.00 -7.57
N VAL A 104 -12.69 10.15 -7.40
CA VAL A 104 -13.75 9.94 -8.39
C VAL A 104 -14.58 11.20 -8.59
N ASN A 105 -14.98 11.85 -7.50
CA ASN A 105 -15.75 13.11 -7.55
C ASN A 105 -14.94 14.26 -8.14
N TYR A 106 -13.61 14.28 -7.89
CA TYR A 106 -12.69 15.28 -8.44
C TYR A 106 -12.61 15.23 -9.98
N PHE A 107 -12.52 14.05 -10.56
CA PHE A 107 -12.55 13.90 -12.02
C PHE A 107 -13.88 14.36 -12.63
N ALA A 108 -14.98 14.32 -11.86
CA ALA A 108 -16.28 14.82 -12.29
C ALA A 108 -16.43 16.33 -12.17
N GLN A 109 -15.73 17.01 -11.26
CA GLN A 109 -15.95 18.41 -10.91
C GLN A 109 -14.77 19.36 -11.21
N GLY A 110 -13.58 18.86 -11.57
CA GLY A 110 -12.42 19.68 -12.00
C GLY A 110 -11.77 20.55 -10.91
N ILE A 111 -12.09 20.37 -9.64
CA ILE A 111 -11.59 21.19 -8.52
C ILE A 111 -10.58 20.38 -7.69
N SER A 112 -9.31 20.83 -7.68
CA SER A 112 -8.23 20.19 -6.90
C SER A 112 -8.06 20.85 -5.53
N ASP A 113 -8.67 20.31 -4.51
CA ASP A 113 -8.37 20.69 -3.14
C ASP A 113 -7.57 19.56 -2.43
N LYS A 114 -6.24 19.72 -2.42
CA LYS A 114 -5.35 18.74 -1.78
C LYS A 114 -5.49 18.81 -0.27
N SER A 115 -5.93 17.69 0.32
CA SER A 115 -6.02 17.58 1.77
C SER A 115 -4.64 17.54 2.42
N PRO A 116 -4.39 18.25 3.54
CA PRO A 116 -3.18 18.10 4.34
C PRO A 116 -3.06 16.70 4.96
N PHE A 117 -4.17 15.96 5.05
CA PHE A 117 -4.21 14.56 5.52
C PHE A 117 -4.00 13.56 4.39
N GLN A 118 -3.68 14.00 3.17
CA GLN A 118 -3.52 13.10 2.03
C GLN A 118 -2.55 11.95 2.32
N HIS A 119 -1.42 12.22 2.98
CA HIS A 119 -0.39 11.20 3.26
C HIS A 119 -0.84 10.08 4.20
N PHE A 120 -1.94 10.25 4.93
CA PHE A 120 -2.51 9.21 5.79
C PHE A 120 -3.12 8.02 5.03
N TRP A 121 -3.31 8.12 3.70
CA TRP A 121 -3.81 7.01 2.90
C TRP A 121 -2.94 5.76 3.01
N SER A 122 -1.63 5.90 2.96
CA SER A 122 -0.70 4.78 3.06
C SER A 122 -0.67 4.16 4.46
N LEU A 123 -0.78 5.00 5.50
CA LEU A 123 -0.89 4.55 6.88
C LEU A 123 -2.22 3.81 7.11
N SER A 124 -3.31 4.25 6.47
CA SER A 124 -4.61 3.59 6.53
C SER A 124 -4.55 2.20 5.90
N ILE A 125 -3.99 2.05 4.70
CA ILE A 125 -3.79 0.74 4.06
C ILE A 125 -2.91 -0.17 4.94
N GLN A 126 -1.84 0.37 5.52
CA GLN A 126 -0.96 -0.39 6.40
C GLN A 126 -1.69 -0.84 7.68
N GLY A 127 -2.47 0.03 8.32
CA GLY A 127 -3.27 -0.31 9.50
C GLY A 127 -4.30 -1.40 9.22
N GLN A 128 -5.04 -1.29 8.11
CA GLN A 128 -5.97 -2.32 7.65
C GLN A 128 -5.26 -3.65 7.39
N SER A 129 -4.08 -3.62 6.77
CA SER A 129 -3.27 -4.81 6.56
C SER A 129 -2.77 -5.43 7.86
N PHE A 130 -2.38 -4.62 8.85
CA PHE A 130 -2.00 -5.12 10.17
C PHE A 130 -3.17 -5.74 10.95
N LEU A 131 -4.40 -5.39 10.63
CA LEU A 131 -5.58 -6.08 11.13
C LEU A 131 -5.81 -7.40 10.40
N LEU A 132 -5.71 -7.42 9.08
CA LEU A 132 -6.01 -8.57 8.24
C LEU A 132 -4.93 -9.66 8.31
N TRP A 133 -3.63 -9.29 8.31
CA TRP A 133 -2.52 -10.25 8.19
C TRP A 133 -2.47 -11.31 9.30
N PRO A 134 -2.62 -10.93 10.58
CA PRO A 134 -2.67 -11.92 11.66
C PRO A 134 -3.82 -12.92 11.51
N ILE A 135 -4.96 -12.50 10.97
CA ILE A 135 -6.10 -13.37 10.69
C ILE A 135 -5.73 -14.39 9.60
N LEU A 136 -5.09 -13.92 8.52
CA LEU A 136 -4.60 -14.82 7.46
C LEU A 136 -3.54 -15.80 7.98
N PHE A 137 -2.67 -15.36 8.89
CA PHE A 137 -1.74 -16.25 9.57
C PHE A 137 -2.45 -17.26 10.50
N ALA A 138 -3.55 -16.87 11.14
CA ALA A 138 -4.37 -17.81 11.92
C ALA A 138 -5.00 -18.87 11.00
N VAL A 139 -5.46 -18.48 9.81
CA VAL A 139 -5.93 -19.43 8.78
C VAL A 139 -4.80 -20.38 8.35
N ALA A 140 -3.60 -19.86 8.08
CA ALA A 140 -2.45 -20.69 7.75
C ALA A 140 -2.09 -21.64 8.89
N ALA A 141 -2.10 -21.18 10.15
CA ALA A 141 -1.89 -22.00 11.33
C ALA A 141 -2.96 -23.09 11.48
N PHE A 142 -4.22 -22.76 11.21
CA PHE A 142 -5.31 -23.75 11.20
C PHE A 142 -5.06 -24.85 10.17
N LEU A 143 -4.63 -24.51 8.96
CA LEU A 143 -4.25 -25.50 7.94
C LEU A 143 -3.10 -26.41 8.40
N VAL A 144 -2.13 -25.84 9.11
CA VAL A 144 -1.01 -26.64 9.66
C VAL A 144 -1.51 -27.62 10.72
N HIS A 145 -2.31 -27.16 11.68
CA HIS A 145 -2.69 -27.96 12.83
C HIS A 145 -3.85 -28.93 12.54
N ARG A 146 -4.84 -28.51 11.74
CA ARG A 146 -6.06 -29.29 11.50
C ARG A 146 -5.96 -30.16 10.25
N VAL A 147 -5.34 -29.66 9.18
CA VAL A 147 -5.22 -30.35 7.88
C VAL A 147 -3.84 -31.02 7.73
N ARG A 148 -2.95 -30.83 8.71
CA ARG A 148 -1.57 -31.38 8.72
C ARG A 148 -0.69 -30.90 7.56
N PHE A 149 -0.96 -29.68 7.06
CA PHE A 149 -0.07 -29.04 6.09
C PHE A 149 1.27 -28.69 6.75
N LYS A 150 2.34 -28.66 5.96
CA LYS A 150 3.62 -28.08 6.40
C LYS A 150 3.48 -26.54 6.48
N PRO A 151 4.17 -25.87 7.45
CA PRO A 151 4.00 -24.40 7.66
C PRO A 151 4.23 -23.56 6.42
N VAL A 152 5.30 -23.81 5.65
CA VAL A 152 5.62 -23.02 4.46
C VAL A 152 4.61 -23.23 3.33
N PRO A 153 4.22 -24.45 2.93
CA PRO A 153 3.14 -24.65 1.97
C PRO A 153 1.82 -24.01 2.41
N ALA A 154 1.42 -24.09 3.69
CA ALA A 154 0.21 -23.45 4.18
C ALA A 154 0.24 -21.92 3.96
N ALA A 155 1.36 -21.28 4.31
CA ALA A 155 1.55 -19.86 4.07
C ALA A 155 1.53 -19.52 2.56
N VAL A 156 2.22 -20.32 1.73
CA VAL A 156 2.24 -20.11 0.27
C VAL A 156 0.84 -20.24 -0.32
N THR A 157 0.03 -21.19 0.14
CA THR A 157 -1.36 -21.33 -0.33
C THR A 157 -2.19 -20.10 0.04
N VAL A 158 -2.21 -19.70 1.32
CA VAL A 158 -3.03 -18.58 1.79
C VAL A 158 -2.59 -17.26 1.15
N PHE A 159 -1.31 -16.92 1.27
CA PHE A 159 -0.81 -15.64 0.77
C PHE A 159 -0.60 -15.62 -0.74
N GLY A 160 -0.38 -16.77 -1.37
CA GLY A 160 -0.38 -16.91 -2.83
C GLY A 160 -1.77 -16.65 -3.42
N THR A 161 -2.83 -17.14 -2.77
CA THR A 161 -4.21 -16.82 -3.18
C THR A 161 -4.50 -15.33 -3.04
N VAL A 162 -4.10 -14.70 -1.91
CA VAL A 162 -4.25 -13.25 -1.73
C VAL A 162 -3.46 -12.49 -2.79
N PHE A 163 -2.24 -12.90 -3.09
CA PHE A 163 -1.43 -12.29 -4.14
C PHE A 163 -2.14 -12.35 -5.50
N MET A 164 -2.57 -13.52 -5.93
CA MET A 164 -3.18 -13.71 -7.25
C MET A 164 -4.50 -12.94 -7.38
N THR A 165 -5.36 -13.00 -6.35
CA THR A 165 -6.67 -12.31 -6.38
C THR A 165 -6.50 -10.79 -6.33
N SER A 166 -5.65 -10.28 -5.44
CA SER A 166 -5.39 -8.84 -5.32
C SER A 166 -4.69 -8.29 -6.56
N PHE A 167 -3.72 -9.00 -7.11
CA PHE A 167 -3.00 -8.59 -8.32
C PHE A 167 -3.91 -8.56 -9.55
N ALA A 168 -4.72 -9.61 -9.74
CA ALA A 168 -5.70 -9.65 -10.82
C ALA A 168 -6.73 -8.50 -10.68
N PHE A 169 -7.21 -8.28 -9.45
CA PHE A 169 -8.12 -7.18 -9.14
C PHE A 169 -7.47 -5.81 -9.39
N SER A 170 -6.19 -5.63 -9.02
CA SER A 170 -5.44 -4.40 -9.27
C SER A 170 -5.34 -4.07 -10.76
N ILE A 171 -5.06 -5.08 -11.60
CA ILE A 171 -5.02 -4.89 -13.06
C ILE A 171 -6.40 -4.50 -13.60
N TRP A 172 -7.45 -5.14 -13.13
CA TRP A 172 -8.82 -4.85 -13.56
C TRP A 172 -9.28 -3.45 -13.15
N GLU A 173 -9.15 -3.10 -11.85
CA GLU A 173 -9.60 -1.82 -11.30
C GLU A 173 -8.82 -0.63 -11.88
N THR A 174 -7.51 -0.78 -12.09
CA THR A 174 -6.67 0.26 -12.71
C THR A 174 -7.12 0.61 -14.12
N LYS A 175 -7.66 -0.37 -14.87
CA LYS A 175 -8.24 -0.13 -16.20
C LYS A 175 -9.58 0.59 -16.14
N GLN A 176 -10.35 0.42 -15.08
CA GLN A 176 -11.65 1.07 -14.90
C GLN A 176 -11.50 2.51 -14.41
N ILE A 177 -10.91 2.68 -13.22
CA ILE A 177 -10.76 3.97 -12.55
C ILE A 177 -9.40 4.01 -11.85
N SER A 178 -8.35 4.40 -12.57
CA SER A 178 -6.96 4.40 -12.07
C SER A 178 -6.76 5.21 -10.79
N ALA A 179 -7.48 6.33 -10.64
CA ALA A 179 -7.39 7.18 -9.46
C ALA A 179 -8.00 6.51 -8.21
N TYR A 180 -9.09 5.78 -8.37
CA TYR A 180 -9.68 4.99 -7.28
C TYR A 180 -8.77 3.84 -6.90
N ALA A 181 -8.29 3.08 -7.90
CA ALA A 181 -7.41 1.94 -7.73
C ALA A 181 -6.12 2.29 -6.94
N TYR A 182 -5.62 3.53 -7.09
CA TYR A 182 -4.43 3.99 -6.37
C TYR A 182 -4.60 3.98 -4.85
N PHE A 183 -5.79 4.31 -4.35
CA PHE A 183 -6.11 4.39 -2.92
C PHE A 183 -6.79 3.15 -2.36
N ASP A 184 -7.29 2.24 -3.20
CA ASP A 184 -7.99 1.05 -2.76
C ASP A 184 -7.03 0.05 -2.09
N THR A 185 -7.36 -0.37 -0.88
CA THR A 185 -6.60 -1.39 -0.15
C THR A 185 -6.54 -2.71 -0.91
N ARG A 186 -7.62 -3.13 -1.55
CA ARG A 186 -7.74 -4.41 -2.28
C ARG A 186 -6.75 -4.50 -3.44
N THR A 187 -6.46 -3.38 -4.10
CA THR A 187 -5.49 -3.29 -5.20
C THR A 187 -4.04 -3.30 -4.73
N ARG A 188 -3.79 -3.15 -3.42
CA ARG A 188 -2.47 -3.04 -2.80
C ARG A 188 -2.07 -4.25 -1.96
N LEU A 189 -3.01 -5.15 -1.63
CA LEU A 189 -2.71 -6.31 -0.78
C LEU A 189 -1.68 -7.27 -1.41
N TRP A 190 -1.53 -7.28 -2.73
CA TRP A 190 -0.50 -8.09 -3.40
C TRP A 190 0.92 -7.68 -3.00
N GLU A 191 1.17 -6.41 -2.68
CA GLU A 191 2.47 -5.90 -2.22
C GLU A 191 2.83 -6.49 -0.84
N PHE A 192 1.84 -6.59 0.05
CA PHE A 192 1.99 -7.28 1.32
C PHE A 192 2.16 -8.79 1.13
N ALA A 193 1.39 -9.39 0.24
CA ALA A 193 1.43 -10.82 -0.01
C ALA A 193 2.80 -11.27 -0.56
N ILE A 194 3.38 -10.51 -1.51
CA ILE A 194 4.71 -10.84 -2.04
C ILE A 194 5.81 -10.71 -0.97
N GLY A 195 5.69 -9.71 -0.06
CA GLY A 195 6.58 -9.59 1.11
C GLY A 195 6.51 -10.81 2.02
N THR A 196 5.29 -11.32 2.26
CA THR A 196 5.06 -12.53 3.06
C THR A 196 5.58 -13.79 2.38
N LEU A 197 5.36 -13.93 1.08
CA LEU A 197 5.87 -15.06 0.30
C LEU A 197 7.39 -15.09 0.31
N LEU A 198 8.05 -13.94 0.18
CA LEU A 198 9.50 -13.85 0.31
C LEU A 198 9.96 -14.24 1.71
N ALA A 199 9.27 -13.81 2.78
CA ALA A 199 9.58 -14.23 4.15
C ALA A 199 9.47 -15.75 4.31
N ALA A 200 8.44 -16.38 3.74
CA ALA A 200 8.29 -17.84 3.76
C ALA A 200 9.42 -18.57 3.01
N MET A 201 9.89 -18.00 1.90
CA MET A 201 11.03 -18.55 1.15
C MET A 201 12.34 -18.46 1.94
N THR A 202 12.60 -17.35 2.65
CA THR A 202 13.83 -17.17 3.44
C THR A 202 13.95 -18.16 4.61
N LEU A 203 12.85 -18.71 5.09
CA LEU A 203 12.90 -19.77 6.11
C LEU A 203 13.43 -21.08 5.57
N LYS A 204 13.20 -21.40 4.30
CA LYS A 204 13.73 -22.59 3.64
C LYS A 204 15.13 -22.39 3.09
N TRP A 205 15.39 -21.21 2.56
CA TRP A 205 16.62 -20.90 1.85
C TRP A 205 17.51 -19.99 2.70
N LYS A 206 18.54 -20.60 3.30
CA LYS A 206 19.60 -19.89 4.01
C LYS A 206 20.87 -19.94 3.15
N PRO A 207 21.20 -18.86 2.45
CA PRO A 207 22.45 -18.83 1.69
C PRO A 207 23.62 -19.02 2.66
N HIS A 208 24.45 -20.06 2.39
CA HIS A 208 25.55 -20.45 3.26
C HIS A 208 26.71 -19.45 3.24
N HIS A 209 26.91 -18.76 2.12
CA HIS A 209 28.02 -17.83 1.97
C HIS A 209 27.66 -16.40 2.32
N VAL A 210 28.46 -15.75 3.15
CA VAL A 210 28.31 -14.32 3.51
C VAL A 210 28.32 -13.44 2.25
N ARG A 211 29.19 -13.75 1.28
CA ARG A 211 29.27 -13.03 0.00
C ARG A 211 27.92 -13.02 -0.74
N THR A 212 27.21 -14.15 -0.81
CA THR A 212 25.89 -14.23 -1.46
C THR A 212 24.87 -13.32 -0.77
N ARG A 213 24.87 -13.26 0.58
CA ARG A 213 23.97 -12.38 1.34
C ARG A 213 24.27 -10.91 1.07
N VAL A 214 25.56 -10.53 1.02
CA VAL A 214 25.97 -9.15 0.74
C VAL A 214 25.61 -8.76 -0.68
N VAL A 215 25.88 -9.60 -1.68
CA VAL A 215 25.52 -9.35 -3.08
C VAL A 215 23.99 -9.20 -3.23
N MET A 216 23.20 -10.08 -2.63
CA MET A 216 21.74 -9.96 -2.66
C MET A 216 21.24 -8.66 -2.01
N GLY A 217 21.87 -8.24 -0.90
CA GLY A 217 21.57 -6.96 -0.25
C GLY A 217 21.83 -5.77 -1.17
N TRP A 218 23.00 -5.75 -1.83
CA TRP A 218 23.35 -4.69 -2.79
C TRP A 218 22.48 -4.70 -4.04
N VAL A 219 22.16 -5.86 -4.61
CA VAL A 219 21.24 -5.98 -5.73
C VAL A 219 19.85 -5.45 -5.35
N GLY A 220 19.36 -5.78 -4.15
CA GLY A 220 18.10 -5.23 -3.65
C GLY A 220 18.15 -3.72 -3.46
N ALA A 221 19.21 -3.19 -2.86
CA ALA A 221 19.38 -1.75 -2.66
C ALA A 221 19.49 -0.99 -3.99
N LEU A 222 20.26 -1.49 -4.94
CA LEU A 222 20.38 -0.91 -6.29
C LEU A 222 19.05 -1.00 -7.03
N GLY A 223 18.32 -2.12 -6.92
CA GLY A 223 16.98 -2.28 -7.50
C GLY A 223 15.99 -1.24 -6.97
N LEU A 224 16.02 -0.95 -5.67
CA LEU A 224 15.20 0.10 -5.05
C LEU A 224 15.55 1.51 -5.57
N VAL A 225 16.83 1.80 -5.68
CA VAL A 225 17.31 3.10 -6.20
C VAL A 225 16.95 3.25 -7.68
N THR A 226 17.13 2.20 -8.49
CA THR A 226 16.79 2.24 -9.92
C THR A 226 15.29 2.31 -10.16
N CYS A 227 14.45 1.57 -9.43
CA CYS A 227 13.00 1.72 -9.49
C CYS A 227 12.56 3.14 -9.14
N GLY A 228 13.15 3.75 -8.11
CA GLY A 228 12.90 5.14 -7.77
C GLY A 228 13.37 6.14 -8.83
N ALA A 229 14.52 5.92 -9.46
CA ALA A 229 15.13 6.88 -10.37
C ALA A 229 14.67 6.75 -11.84
N VAL A 230 14.36 5.54 -12.31
CA VAL A 230 14.21 5.24 -13.75
C VAL A 230 12.76 5.11 -14.19
N LEU A 231 11.79 4.83 -13.29
CA LEU A 231 10.39 4.72 -13.66
C LEU A 231 9.66 6.06 -13.49
N PRO A 232 9.69 6.96 -14.49
CA PRO A 232 8.84 8.14 -14.48
C PRO A 232 7.41 7.70 -14.79
N VAL A 233 6.57 7.65 -13.77
CA VAL A 233 5.12 7.33 -13.88
C VAL A 233 4.43 8.22 -14.94
N GLU A 234 4.90 9.44 -15.15
CA GLU A 234 4.39 10.34 -16.20
C GLU A 234 4.49 9.79 -17.62
N ARG A 235 5.49 8.97 -17.93
CA ARG A 235 5.64 8.45 -19.30
C ARG A 235 4.53 7.45 -19.63
N ILE A 236 4.08 6.68 -18.68
CA ILE A 236 2.99 5.71 -18.83
C ILE A 236 1.64 6.43 -18.97
N TYR A 237 1.40 7.48 -18.18
CA TYR A 237 0.19 8.30 -18.29
C TYR A 237 0.14 9.05 -19.63
N ARG A 238 1.24 9.63 -20.08
CA ARG A 238 1.31 10.36 -21.35
C ARG A 238 1.14 9.43 -22.57
N LEU A 239 1.62 8.21 -22.52
CA LEU A 239 1.39 7.21 -23.58
C LEU A 239 -0.07 6.76 -23.62
N ASN A 240 -0.74 6.66 -22.47
CA ASN A 240 -2.17 6.32 -22.41
C ASN A 240 -3.05 7.47 -22.92
N GLU A 241 -2.72 8.72 -22.59
CA GLU A 241 -3.43 9.88 -23.14
C GLU A 241 -3.24 10.03 -24.65
N LEU A 242 -2.02 9.79 -25.17
CA LEU A 242 -1.75 9.80 -26.61
C LEU A 242 -2.51 8.65 -27.32
N SER A 243 -2.60 7.46 -26.72
CA SER A 243 -3.37 6.35 -27.29
C SER A 243 -4.87 6.64 -27.30
N LEU A 244 -5.41 7.28 -26.27
CA LEU A 244 -6.82 7.68 -26.19
C LEU A 244 -7.15 8.85 -27.12
N ALA A 245 -6.22 9.79 -27.34
CA ALA A 245 -6.37 10.89 -28.28
C ALA A 245 -6.40 10.37 -29.74
N THR A 246 -5.59 9.37 -30.09
CA THR A 246 -5.61 8.77 -31.43
C THR A 246 -6.89 7.99 -31.74
N TRP A 247 -7.58 7.45 -30.71
CA TRP A 247 -8.88 6.79 -30.88
C TRP A 247 -10.06 7.77 -30.94
N ARG A 248 -9.91 9.00 -30.43
CA ARG A 248 -10.97 10.02 -30.49
C ARG A 248 -10.95 10.84 -31.79
N CYS A 249 -9.87 10.85 -32.55
CA CYS A 249 -9.79 11.44 -33.86
C CYS A 249 -10.07 10.37 -34.95
N GLY A 250 -11.26 9.76 -34.91
CA GLY A 250 -11.85 9.16 -36.10
C GLY A 250 -12.12 10.27 -37.13
N PRO A 251 -12.07 9.98 -38.43
CA PRO A 251 -12.12 11.02 -39.46
C PRO A 251 -13.44 11.79 -39.39
N CYS A 252 -13.38 13.01 -38.89
CA CYS A 252 -14.44 14.00 -39.13
C CYS A 252 -14.43 14.32 -40.61
N SER A 253 -15.30 13.65 -41.37
CA SER A 253 -15.69 14.02 -42.72
C SER A 253 -16.21 15.45 -42.69
N PRO A 254 -15.77 16.36 -43.59
CA PRO A 254 -16.33 17.68 -43.73
C PRO A 254 -17.70 17.55 -44.40
N ALA A 255 -18.78 17.61 -43.65
CA ALA A 255 -20.09 17.89 -44.22
C ALA A 255 -20.19 19.37 -44.50
N ARG A 256 -20.27 19.68 -45.79
CA ARG A 256 -20.69 20.98 -46.35
C ARG A 256 -22.13 21.31 -45.86
N TRP A 257 -22.32 22.57 -45.68
CA TRP A 257 -23.43 23.53 -45.73
C TRP A 257 -23.41 24.46 -44.56
#